data_ac8d717b22c3d13f3f20b824f6b71017
#
_entry.id   ac8d717b22c3d13f3f20b824f6b71017
#
_cell.length_a   1.000
_cell.length_b   1.000
_cell.length_c   1.000
_cell.angle_alpha   90.00
_cell.angle_beta   90.00
_cell.angle_gamma   90.00
#
_symmetry.space_group_name_H-M   'P 1'
#
loop_
_entity.id
_entity.type
_entity.pdbx_description
1 polymer ?
#
loop_
_entity_poly.entity_id
_entity_poly.type
_entity_poly.pdbx_seq_one_letter_code
_entity_poly.pdbx_strand_id
1 'polypeptide(L)'
;MKIKSKISLLAVLLVLLSGCKKEEFQEDGDFFYLESKEAIMPVWVKGNKASNKFIIMLHGGPDGGSSQYYTIFPSHKEIENEFAIVYWDQRMCGMSQGNPSMKDATLEQFTADLDKLVTLINHKYNSPSLYLMGHSWGGALCANYLLKHQSKIKAWIEVDGGHSWTTANSLSRSKMMDYAQERLAENVDKDYWQFALDWYTERPTVGINEDAHYSFVGEANGYDFNPESDSLAIPFTDLVFNSPISTAYFFAPYNFSFLDEGLDLQTEIFSITIPTLLCWGKHDKVFPVEIGYDTYNKLGTPVNDKYLKVFELSAHSPNYEEPKSFAKEVIEFMRKY
;
A
#
# COMPACT_ATOMS: atom_id res chain seq x y z
N MET A 1 60.60 34.34 15.44
CA MET A 1 59.16 34.47 15.42
C MET A 1 58.53 33.56 14.33
N LYS A 2 58.83 32.24 14.31
CA LYS A 2 58.36 31.29 13.29
C LYS A 2 57.83 29.95 13.86
N ILE A 3 57.64 29.82 15.19
CA ILE A 3 57.22 28.57 15.82
C ILE A 3 55.70 28.56 16.12
N LYS A 4 55.08 29.75 16.27
CA LYS A 4 53.63 29.81 16.61
C LYS A 4 52.69 29.42 15.47
N SER A 5 53.12 29.48 14.18
CA SER A 5 52.26 29.14 13.04
C SER A 5 52.13 27.64 12.76
N LYS A 6 53.13 26.84 13.19
CA LYS A 6 53.12 25.39 12.94
C LYS A 6 52.23 24.63 13.97
N ILE A 7 52.10 25.18 15.19
CA ILE A 7 51.25 24.56 16.24
C ILE A 7 49.77 24.78 15.90
N SER A 8 49.41 25.92 15.34
CA SER A 8 48.00 26.16 14.91
C SER A 8 47.56 25.24 13.77
N LEU A 9 48.46 24.94 12.82
CA LEU A 9 48.12 24.04 11.69
C LEU A 9 47.96 22.58 12.14
N LEU A 10 48.77 22.12 13.10
CA LEU A 10 48.69 20.77 13.65
C LEU A 10 47.46 20.61 14.52
N ALA A 11 47.02 21.62 15.26
CA ALA A 11 45.80 21.61 16.06
C ALA A 11 44.55 21.59 15.16
N VAL A 12 44.55 22.32 14.04
CA VAL A 12 43.44 22.28 13.07
C VAL A 12 43.36 20.91 12.37
N LEU A 13 44.50 20.29 12.06
CA LEU A 13 44.53 18.96 11.45
C LEU A 13 44.05 17.86 12.43
N LEU A 14 44.36 18.00 13.72
CA LEU A 14 43.88 17.06 14.76
C LEU A 14 42.36 17.18 15.03
N VAL A 15 41.81 18.39 14.91
CA VAL A 15 40.34 18.61 15.04
C VAL A 15 39.60 18.05 13.82
N LEU A 16 40.21 18.06 12.63
CA LEU A 16 39.63 17.47 11.42
C LEU A 16 39.67 15.92 11.44
N LEU A 17 40.60 15.31 12.20
CA LEU A 17 40.68 13.84 12.34
C LEU A 17 39.81 13.27 13.44
N SER A 18 39.35 14.09 14.40
CA SER A 18 38.44 13.66 15.46
C SER A 18 36.95 13.73 15.09
N GLY A 19 36.61 14.19 13.89
CA GLY A 19 35.25 14.38 13.40
C GLY A 19 34.64 13.15 12.70
N CYS A 20 35.44 12.12 12.39
CA CYS A 20 34.88 10.84 11.90
C CYS A 20 34.50 9.96 13.07
N LYS A 21 33.38 10.23 13.73
CA LYS A 21 32.62 9.15 14.34
C LYS A 21 32.20 8.25 13.18
N LYS A 22 32.65 6.98 13.17
CA LYS A 22 31.93 5.95 12.41
C LYS A 22 30.50 6.01 12.93
N GLU A 23 29.59 6.60 12.14
CA GLU A 23 28.20 6.27 12.32
C GLU A 23 28.11 4.78 12.04
N GLU A 24 27.87 4.01 13.07
CA GLU A 24 27.45 2.62 12.90
C GLU A 24 26.09 2.70 12.22
N PHE A 25 26.07 2.49 10.91
CA PHE A 25 24.83 2.17 10.20
C PHE A 25 24.32 0.88 10.84
N GLN A 26 23.33 0.99 11.72
CA GLN A 26 22.51 -0.14 12.06
C GLN A 26 21.68 -0.41 10.80
N GLU A 27 22.07 -1.45 10.06
CA GLU A 27 21.22 -1.99 8.99
C GLU A 27 19.94 -2.53 9.66
N ASP A 28 18.87 -1.74 9.57
CA ASP A 28 17.55 -2.11 10.05
C ASP A 28 16.88 -3.01 9.00
N GLY A 29 17.43 -4.21 8.81
CA GLY A 29 16.93 -5.20 7.87
C GLY A 29 17.86 -5.49 6.69
N ASP A 30 17.39 -6.35 5.78
CA ASP A 30 18.07 -6.66 4.54
C ASP A 30 17.54 -5.76 3.41
N PHE A 31 18.43 -5.29 2.56
CA PHE A 31 18.10 -4.51 1.38
C PHE A 31 18.71 -5.15 0.14
N PHE A 32 17.94 -5.28 -0.93
CA PHE A 32 18.38 -5.76 -2.24
C PHE A 32 17.45 -5.28 -3.35
N TYR A 33 17.81 -5.54 -4.59
CA TYR A 33 16.99 -5.22 -5.76
C TYR A 33 16.45 -6.48 -6.42
N LEU A 34 15.18 -6.39 -6.85
CA LEU A 34 14.55 -7.33 -7.77
C LEU A 34 14.63 -6.74 -9.19
N GLU A 35 15.32 -7.42 -10.09
CA GLU A 35 15.41 -6.99 -11.48
C GLU A 35 14.44 -7.79 -12.34
N SER A 36 13.64 -7.12 -13.17
CA SER A 36 12.71 -7.76 -14.10
C SER A 36 12.36 -6.84 -15.27
N LYS A 37 12.64 -7.27 -16.51
CA LYS A 37 12.34 -6.50 -17.72
C LYS A 37 12.70 -5.02 -17.59
N GLU A 38 13.98 -4.74 -17.41
CA GLU A 38 14.54 -3.40 -17.26
C GLU A 38 14.06 -2.59 -16.05
N ALA A 39 13.11 -3.10 -15.23
CA ALA A 39 12.79 -2.53 -13.93
C ALA A 39 13.76 -3.04 -12.88
N ILE A 40 14.24 -2.13 -12.02
CA ILE A 40 15.11 -2.38 -10.87
C ILE A 40 14.33 -1.94 -9.63
N MET A 41 13.75 -2.90 -8.94
CA MET A 41 12.77 -2.69 -7.88
C MET A 41 13.41 -2.95 -6.51
N PRO A 42 13.47 -1.95 -5.63
CA PRO A 42 14.05 -2.13 -4.30
C PRO A 42 13.15 -2.97 -3.39
N VAL A 43 13.80 -3.80 -2.57
CA VAL A 43 13.16 -4.67 -1.59
C VAL A 43 13.84 -4.51 -0.25
N TRP A 44 13.06 -4.25 0.80
CA TRP A 44 13.51 -4.21 2.19
C TRP A 44 12.85 -5.33 2.96
N VAL A 45 13.62 -6.08 3.74
CA VAL A 45 13.07 -7.09 4.62
C VAL A 45 13.37 -6.68 6.06
N LYS A 46 12.34 -6.31 6.78
CA LYS A 46 12.43 -5.80 8.16
C LYS A 46 11.74 -6.77 9.14
N GLY A 47 12.01 -6.57 10.42
CA GLY A 47 11.35 -7.31 11.49
C GLY A 47 11.95 -8.68 11.82
N ASN A 48 11.17 -9.53 12.46
CA ASN A 48 11.61 -10.79 13.04
C ASN A 48 11.73 -11.92 12.01
N LYS A 49 12.86 -11.99 11.33
CA LYS A 49 13.18 -13.06 10.36
C LYS A 49 13.28 -14.44 11.00
N ALA A 50 13.57 -14.53 12.31
CA ALA A 50 13.66 -15.80 13.02
C ALA A 50 12.29 -16.48 13.21
N SER A 51 11.19 -15.76 13.05
CA SER A 51 9.84 -16.33 13.07
C SER A 51 9.59 -17.32 11.94
N ASN A 52 10.37 -17.26 10.86
CA ASN A 52 10.18 -17.98 9.60
C ASN A 52 8.80 -17.76 8.95
N LYS A 53 8.12 -16.66 9.31
CA LYS A 53 6.86 -16.17 8.72
C LYS A 53 7.12 -14.80 8.11
N PHE A 54 6.90 -14.69 6.80
CA PHE A 54 7.22 -13.49 6.01
C PHE A 54 5.97 -12.96 5.32
N ILE A 55 5.63 -11.72 5.56
CA ILE A 55 4.53 -11.02 4.88
C ILE A 55 5.13 -10.24 3.72
N ILE A 56 4.72 -10.52 2.49
CA ILE A 56 5.04 -9.66 1.35
C ILE A 56 3.97 -8.58 1.29
N MET A 57 4.39 -7.32 1.52
CA MET A 57 3.52 -6.15 1.50
C MET A 57 3.45 -5.57 0.09
N LEU A 58 2.25 -5.52 -0.48
CA LEU A 58 1.94 -4.92 -1.76
C LEU A 58 1.24 -3.58 -1.51
N HIS A 59 1.94 -2.49 -1.87
CA HIS A 59 1.45 -1.12 -1.68
C HIS A 59 0.31 -0.77 -2.63
N GLY A 60 -0.46 0.25 -2.26
CA GLY A 60 -1.49 0.87 -3.10
C GLY A 60 -0.90 1.65 -4.28
N GLY A 61 -1.75 2.25 -5.08
CA GLY A 61 -1.42 2.98 -6.30
C GLY A 61 -2.11 2.33 -7.50
N PRO A 62 -1.38 1.86 -8.55
CA PRO A 62 0.08 1.65 -8.65
C PRO A 62 0.89 2.94 -8.79
N ASP A 63 0.40 3.94 -9.52
CA ASP A 63 1.06 5.23 -9.69
C ASP A 63 1.21 5.97 -8.34
N GLY A 64 2.38 6.53 -8.10
CA GLY A 64 2.69 7.25 -6.85
C GLY A 64 2.75 6.40 -5.59
N GLY A 65 2.46 5.10 -5.66
CA GLY A 65 2.57 4.20 -4.52
C GLY A 65 4.03 3.88 -4.16
N SER A 66 4.29 3.66 -2.87
CA SER A 66 5.58 3.17 -2.39
C SER A 66 5.41 2.36 -1.12
N SER A 67 6.17 1.28 -1.00
CA SER A 67 6.22 0.49 0.22
C SER A 67 6.92 1.23 1.36
N GLN A 68 7.69 2.27 1.08
CA GLN A 68 8.36 3.12 2.07
C GLN A 68 7.36 3.73 3.07
N TYR A 69 6.17 4.13 2.61
CA TYR A 69 5.13 4.68 3.49
C TYR A 69 4.76 3.70 4.61
N TYR A 70 4.63 2.42 4.29
CA TYR A 70 4.24 1.40 5.26
C TYR A 70 5.35 1.08 6.26
N THR A 71 6.63 1.33 5.92
CA THR A 71 7.75 1.07 6.83
C THR A 71 7.74 1.94 8.09
N ILE A 72 6.98 3.04 8.08
CA ILE A 72 6.90 3.99 9.19
C ILE A 72 5.58 3.89 9.96
N PHE A 73 4.60 3.11 9.48
CA PHE A 73 3.33 2.93 10.17
C PHE A 73 3.51 2.21 11.51
N PRO A 74 2.94 2.74 12.60
CA PRO A 74 3.03 2.10 13.92
C PRO A 74 2.52 0.65 13.93
N SER A 75 1.47 0.35 13.15
CA SER A 75 0.94 -1.01 13.01
C SER A 75 1.95 -1.98 12.43
N HIS A 76 2.67 -1.56 11.37
CA HIS A 76 3.68 -2.38 10.73
C HIS A 76 4.88 -2.59 11.66
N LYS A 77 5.29 -1.56 12.44
CA LYS A 77 6.33 -1.70 13.45
C LYS A 77 5.97 -2.71 14.53
N GLU A 78 4.72 -2.76 14.93
CA GLU A 78 4.23 -3.74 15.89
C GLU A 78 4.24 -5.17 15.29
N ILE A 79 3.82 -5.33 14.04
CA ILE A 79 3.88 -6.60 13.32
C ILE A 79 5.33 -7.07 13.11
N GLU A 80 6.26 -6.16 12.80
CA GLU A 80 7.70 -6.43 12.64
C GLU A 80 8.33 -7.02 13.92
N ASN A 81 7.80 -6.74 15.11
CA ASN A 81 8.29 -7.34 16.35
C ASN A 81 8.10 -8.86 16.38
N GLU A 82 7.10 -9.39 15.67
CA GLU A 82 6.78 -10.82 15.66
C GLU A 82 7.13 -11.53 14.36
N PHE A 83 7.00 -10.86 13.22
CA PHE A 83 7.15 -11.44 11.89
C PHE A 83 8.08 -10.60 11.01
N ALA A 84 8.57 -11.18 9.94
CA ALA A 84 9.27 -10.41 8.92
C ALA A 84 8.26 -9.80 7.93
N ILE A 85 8.50 -8.55 7.52
CA ILE A 85 7.77 -7.91 6.43
C ILE A 85 8.74 -7.62 5.29
N VAL A 86 8.34 -8.03 4.08
CA VAL A 86 9.03 -7.76 2.82
C VAL A 86 8.33 -6.57 2.17
N TYR A 87 8.94 -5.41 2.24
CA TYR A 87 8.48 -4.19 1.57
C TYR A 87 9.10 -4.15 0.18
N TRP A 88 8.28 -3.96 -0.83
CA TRP A 88 8.70 -3.98 -2.21
C TRP A 88 8.05 -2.84 -2.99
N ASP A 89 8.87 -1.94 -3.53
CA ASP A 89 8.38 -0.96 -4.49
C ASP A 89 8.21 -1.63 -5.85
N GLN A 90 6.98 -1.66 -6.32
CA GLN A 90 6.60 -2.26 -7.59
C GLN A 90 7.22 -1.49 -8.75
N ARG A 91 7.21 -2.09 -9.96
CA ARG A 91 7.73 -1.42 -11.16
C ARG A 91 7.10 -0.04 -11.35
N MET A 92 7.87 0.94 -11.78
CA MET A 92 7.42 2.31 -12.04
C MET A 92 6.88 3.06 -10.81
N CYS A 93 7.05 2.53 -9.60
CA CYS A 93 6.55 3.08 -8.36
C CYS A 93 7.67 3.38 -7.37
N GLY A 94 7.43 4.29 -6.43
CA GLY A 94 8.31 4.58 -5.31
C GLY A 94 9.76 4.84 -5.72
N MET A 95 10.67 4.06 -5.18
CA MET A 95 12.11 4.14 -5.43
C MET A 95 12.59 3.20 -6.55
N SER A 96 11.66 2.57 -7.30
CA SER A 96 12.01 1.74 -8.44
C SER A 96 12.73 2.52 -9.51
N GLN A 97 13.69 1.88 -10.15
CA GLN A 97 14.62 2.44 -11.14
C GLN A 97 14.65 1.57 -12.41
N GLY A 98 15.60 1.86 -13.28
CA GLY A 98 15.74 1.18 -14.57
C GLY A 98 15.04 1.96 -15.68
N ASN A 99 14.74 1.28 -16.78
CA ASN A 99 14.05 1.88 -17.92
C ASN A 99 12.95 0.95 -18.46
N PRO A 100 11.99 0.52 -17.61
CA PRO A 100 10.93 -0.37 -18.04
C PRO A 100 10.05 0.30 -19.10
N SER A 101 9.62 -0.48 -20.09
CA SER A 101 8.69 0.01 -21.11
C SER A 101 7.29 0.14 -20.54
N MET A 102 6.54 1.19 -20.93
CA MET A 102 5.10 1.30 -20.62
C MET A 102 4.27 0.13 -21.11
N LYS A 103 4.73 -0.57 -22.14
CA LYS A 103 4.09 -1.81 -22.63
C LYS A 103 4.13 -2.94 -21.59
N ASP A 104 5.03 -2.84 -20.63
CA ASP A 104 5.15 -3.77 -19.50
C ASP A 104 4.39 -3.31 -18.25
N ALA A 105 3.66 -2.19 -18.32
CA ALA A 105 2.74 -1.76 -17.27
C ALA A 105 1.41 -2.53 -17.43
N THR A 106 1.45 -3.83 -17.23
CA THR A 106 0.29 -4.72 -17.34
C THR A 106 0.12 -5.56 -16.06
N LEU A 107 -1.13 -5.96 -15.78
CA LEU A 107 -1.43 -6.81 -14.62
C LEU A 107 -0.62 -8.12 -14.66
N GLU A 108 -0.42 -8.69 -15.85
CA GLU A 108 0.38 -9.89 -16.06
C GLU A 108 1.84 -9.66 -15.66
N GLN A 109 2.40 -8.51 -16.00
CA GLN A 109 3.78 -8.21 -15.68
C GLN A 109 3.98 -7.91 -14.19
N PHE A 110 3.07 -7.17 -13.56
CA PHE A 110 3.09 -6.99 -12.08
C PHE A 110 2.99 -8.34 -11.36
N THR A 111 2.12 -9.23 -11.86
CA THR A 111 1.98 -10.60 -11.32
C THR A 111 3.26 -11.42 -11.49
N ALA A 112 3.92 -11.32 -12.64
CA ALA A 112 5.18 -12.01 -12.91
C ALA A 112 6.33 -11.48 -12.03
N ASP A 113 6.34 -10.18 -11.74
CA ASP A 113 7.31 -9.59 -10.81
C ASP A 113 7.10 -10.09 -9.39
N LEU A 114 5.84 -10.17 -8.93
CA LEU A 114 5.51 -10.75 -7.64
C LEU A 114 5.93 -12.23 -7.56
N ASP A 115 5.71 -13.02 -8.60
CA ASP A 115 6.15 -14.42 -8.62
C ASP A 115 7.68 -14.57 -8.54
N LYS A 116 8.39 -13.65 -9.17
CA LYS A 116 9.84 -13.55 -9.08
C LYS A 116 10.28 -13.19 -7.66
N LEU A 117 9.59 -12.22 -7.01
CA LEU A 117 9.87 -11.85 -5.62
C LEU A 117 9.62 -13.02 -4.67
N VAL A 118 8.48 -13.71 -4.79
CA VAL A 118 8.15 -14.92 -4.02
C VAL A 118 9.26 -15.98 -4.17
N THR A 119 9.73 -16.20 -5.38
CA THR A 119 10.81 -17.16 -5.67
C THR A 119 12.13 -16.73 -5.02
N LEU A 120 12.47 -15.44 -5.11
CA LEU A 120 13.69 -14.88 -4.53
C LEU A 120 13.68 -14.96 -2.99
N ILE A 121 12.57 -14.62 -2.35
CA ILE A 121 12.42 -14.71 -0.89
C ILE A 121 12.54 -16.16 -0.44
N ASN A 122 11.89 -17.10 -1.11
CA ASN A 122 12.02 -18.53 -0.81
C ASN A 122 13.48 -18.99 -0.89
N HIS A 123 14.20 -18.59 -1.92
CA HIS A 123 15.62 -18.95 -2.07
C HIS A 123 16.49 -18.29 -0.99
N LYS A 124 16.33 -16.99 -0.77
CA LYS A 124 17.19 -16.21 0.14
C LYS A 124 17.00 -16.58 1.60
N TYR A 125 15.80 -16.95 2.02
CA TYR A 125 15.44 -17.21 3.42
C TYR A 125 15.07 -18.68 3.69
N ASN A 126 15.52 -19.60 2.83
CA ASN A 126 15.34 -21.04 2.99
C ASN A 126 13.88 -21.49 3.14
N SER A 127 13.03 -21.01 2.21
CA SER A 127 11.61 -21.37 2.11
C SER A 127 10.77 -21.06 3.36
N PRO A 128 10.68 -19.80 3.77
CA PRO A 128 9.80 -19.41 4.88
C PRO A 128 8.33 -19.61 4.52
N SER A 129 7.46 -19.59 5.51
CA SER A 129 6.02 -19.45 5.27
C SER A 129 5.72 -18.06 4.74
N LEU A 130 5.16 -17.97 3.54
CA LEU A 130 4.85 -16.70 2.87
C LEU A 130 3.37 -16.34 3.00
N TYR A 131 3.13 -15.09 3.31
CA TYR A 131 1.82 -14.46 3.40
C TYR A 131 1.81 -13.24 2.48
N LEU A 132 0.65 -12.93 1.88
CA LEU A 132 0.47 -11.69 1.14
C LEU A 132 -0.36 -10.71 1.97
N MET A 133 0.03 -9.45 2.00
CA MET A 133 -0.78 -8.35 2.51
C MET A 133 -0.83 -7.27 1.44
N GLY A 134 -2.02 -6.99 0.93
CA GLY A 134 -2.22 -6.00 -0.15
C GLY A 134 -3.19 -4.92 0.26
N HIS A 135 -2.77 -3.66 0.12
CA HIS A 135 -3.60 -2.50 0.35
C HIS A 135 -4.05 -1.88 -0.97
N SER A 136 -5.34 -1.54 -1.09
CA SER A 136 -5.86 -0.84 -2.27
C SER A 136 -5.55 -1.61 -3.57
N TRP A 137 -4.86 -1.00 -4.55
CA TRP A 137 -4.32 -1.69 -5.73
C TRP A 137 -3.54 -2.97 -5.39
N GLY A 138 -2.76 -2.94 -4.29
CA GLY A 138 -2.03 -4.12 -3.82
C GLY A 138 -2.95 -5.30 -3.49
N GLY A 139 -4.19 -5.04 -3.05
CA GLY A 139 -5.23 -6.07 -2.88
C GLY A 139 -5.62 -6.72 -4.20
N ALA A 140 -5.81 -5.93 -5.27
CA ALA A 140 -6.07 -6.43 -6.62
C ALA A 140 -4.93 -7.32 -7.15
N LEU A 141 -3.69 -6.87 -6.94
CA LEU A 141 -2.51 -7.65 -7.34
C LEU A 141 -2.40 -8.96 -6.56
N CYS A 142 -2.69 -8.93 -5.24
CA CYS A 142 -2.78 -10.16 -4.43
C CYS A 142 -3.82 -11.11 -4.98
N ALA A 143 -5.05 -10.64 -5.20
CA ALA A 143 -6.14 -11.47 -5.71
C ALA A 143 -5.77 -12.11 -7.05
N ASN A 144 -5.29 -11.33 -8.02
CA ASN A 144 -4.88 -11.85 -9.33
C ASN A 144 -3.73 -12.87 -9.23
N TYR A 145 -2.79 -12.65 -8.32
CA TYR A 145 -1.71 -13.61 -8.06
C TYR A 145 -2.25 -14.91 -7.48
N LEU A 146 -3.13 -14.83 -6.50
CA LEU A 146 -3.69 -16.00 -5.82
C LEU A 146 -4.57 -16.86 -6.71
N LEU A 147 -5.28 -16.27 -7.68
CA LEU A 147 -6.02 -17.02 -8.70
C LEU A 147 -5.14 -18.02 -9.45
N LYS A 148 -3.85 -17.75 -9.56
CA LYS A 148 -2.88 -18.57 -10.34
C LYS A 148 -1.89 -19.34 -9.45
N HIS A 149 -1.56 -18.81 -8.27
CA HIS A 149 -0.39 -19.24 -7.49
C HIS A 149 -0.67 -19.42 -5.99
N GLN A 150 -1.93 -19.56 -5.56
CA GLN A 150 -2.28 -19.64 -4.13
C GLN A 150 -1.54 -20.76 -3.37
N SER A 151 -1.13 -21.83 -4.04
CA SER A 151 -0.36 -22.93 -3.41
C SER A 151 1.01 -22.51 -2.87
N LYS A 152 1.55 -21.37 -3.30
CA LYS A 152 2.82 -20.80 -2.81
C LYS A 152 2.65 -19.95 -1.55
N ILE A 153 1.42 -19.63 -1.16
CA ILE A 153 1.07 -18.66 -0.11
C ILE A 153 0.27 -19.36 0.99
N LYS A 154 0.59 -19.06 2.25
CA LYS A 154 -0.08 -19.65 3.42
C LYS A 154 -1.41 -19.00 3.72
N ALA A 155 -1.48 -17.68 3.65
CA ALA A 155 -2.68 -16.91 3.90
C ALA A 155 -2.62 -15.53 3.24
N TRP A 156 -3.77 -14.89 3.09
CA TRP A 156 -3.94 -13.58 2.49
C TRP A 156 -4.54 -12.59 3.48
N ILE A 157 -4.00 -11.37 3.51
CA ILE A 157 -4.51 -10.22 4.25
C ILE A 157 -4.84 -9.16 3.22
N GLU A 158 -6.11 -8.83 3.06
CA GLU A 158 -6.56 -7.77 2.17
C GLU A 158 -6.94 -6.55 2.98
N VAL A 159 -6.46 -5.37 2.58
CA VAL A 159 -6.71 -4.10 3.25
C VAL A 159 -7.33 -3.15 2.24
N ASP A 160 -8.61 -2.84 2.38
CA ASP A 160 -9.38 -1.96 1.49
C ASP A 160 -9.09 -2.26 0.00
N GLY A 161 -9.21 -3.54 -0.38
CA GLY A 161 -8.66 -4.06 -1.62
C GLY A 161 -9.40 -3.67 -2.89
N GLY A 162 -8.64 -3.37 -3.94
CA GLY A 162 -9.12 -2.91 -5.24
C GLY A 162 -9.41 -4.01 -6.27
N HIS A 163 -9.70 -5.24 -5.86
CA HIS A 163 -9.93 -6.36 -6.79
C HIS A 163 -11.26 -6.28 -7.57
N SER A 164 -12.15 -5.37 -7.18
CA SER A 164 -13.43 -5.11 -7.85
C SER A 164 -13.56 -3.63 -8.24
N TRP A 165 -12.74 -3.21 -9.19
CA TRP A 165 -12.61 -1.80 -9.61
C TRP A 165 -13.91 -1.23 -10.20
N THR A 166 -14.57 -1.99 -11.08
CA THR A 166 -15.83 -1.58 -11.70
C THR A 166 -16.94 -1.36 -10.66
N THR A 167 -17.04 -2.27 -9.69
CA THR A 167 -18.01 -2.13 -8.58
C THR A 167 -17.64 -0.94 -7.70
N ALA A 168 -16.35 -0.75 -7.41
CA ALA A 168 -15.86 0.39 -6.63
C ALA A 168 -16.22 1.73 -7.27
N ASN A 169 -15.96 1.90 -8.57
CA ASN A 169 -16.32 3.12 -9.31
C ASN A 169 -17.81 3.47 -9.14
N SER A 170 -18.68 2.48 -9.26
CA SER A 170 -20.13 2.67 -9.14
C SER A 170 -20.57 3.01 -7.71
N LEU A 171 -20.07 2.25 -6.72
CA LEU A 171 -20.41 2.46 -5.31
C LEU A 171 -19.83 3.76 -4.76
N SER A 172 -18.58 4.06 -5.06
CA SER A 172 -17.91 5.29 -4.63
C SER A 172 -18.64 6.51 -5.16
N ARG A 173 -18.97 6.53 -6.47
CA ARG A 173 -19.79 7.60 -7.08
C ARG A 173 -21.12 7.77 -6.37
N SER A 174 -21.86 6.68 -6.12
CA SER A 174 -23.16 6.74 -5.43
C SER A 174 -23.02 7.34 -4.05
N LYS A 175 -22.08 6.85 -3.25
CA LYS A 175 -21.84 7.37 -1.90
C LYS A 175 -21.46 8.85 -1.89
N MET A 176 -20.69 9.28 -2.87
CA MET A 176 -20.32 10.69 -2.97
C MET A 176 -21.49 11.58 -3.35
N MET A 177 -22.41 11.12 -4.22
CA MET A 177 -23.64 11.85 -4.52
C MET A 177 -24.55 11.95 -3.29
N ASP A 178 -24.72 10.85 -2.55
CA ASP A 178 -25.50 10.85 -1.31
C ASP A 178 -24.89 11.81 -0.28
N TYR A 179 -23.58 11.77 -0.10
CA TYR A 179 -22.87 12.68 0.81
C TYR A 179 -23.02 14.16 0.40
N ALA A 180 -22.89 14.47 -0.89
CA ALA A 180 -23.08 15.84 -1.37
C ALA A 180 -24.52 16.33 -1.09
N GLN A 181 -25.54 15.48 -1.28
CA GLN A 181 -26.94 15.82 -0.96
C GLN A 181 -27.15 16.06 0.55
N GLU A 182 -26.53 15.26 1.41
CA GLU A 182 -26.56 15.46 2.86
C GLU A 182 -25.95 16.80 3.25
N ARG A 183 -24.77 17.17 2.72
CA ARG A 183 -24.13 18.46 2.99
C ARG A 183 -25.00 19.63 2.54
N LEU A 184 -25.64 19.52 1.37
CA LEU A 184 -26.57 20.54 0.88
C LEU A 184 -27.78 20.71 1.80
N ALA A 185 -28.36 19.61 2.29
CA ALA A 185 -29.48 19.63 3.25
C ALA A 185 -29.11 20.28 4.59
N GLU A 186 -27.87 20.06 5.04
CA GLU A 186 -27.32 20.65 6.27
C GLU A 186 -26.82 22.07 6.11
N ASN A 187 -26.84 22.65 4.93
CA ASN A 187 -26.30 23.96 4.57
C ASN A 187 -24.78 24.11 4.77
N VAL A 188 -24.01 23.02 4.61
CA VAL A 188 -22.56 22.99 4.72
C VAL A 188 -21.95 23.17 3.33
N ASP A 189 -21.06 24.14 3.16
CA ASP A 189 -20.29 24.41 1.92
C ASP A 189 -21.08 24.22 0.62
N LYS A 190 -22.27 24.86 0.57
CA LYS A 190 -23.27 24.63 -0.47
C LYS A 190 -22.74 24.75 -1.88
N ASP A 191 -21.95 25.77 -2.16
CA ASP A 191 -21.44 26.02 -3.52
C ASP A 191 -20.52 24.88 -3.97
N TYR A 192 -19.69 24.37 -3.04
CA TYR A 192 -18.79 23.25 -3.31
C TYR A 192 -19.55 21.94 -3.53
N TRP A 193 -20.48 21.59 -2.63
CA TRP A 193 -21.21 20.33 -2.74
C TRP A 193 -22.26 20.35 -3.84
N GLN A 194 -22.81 21.53 -4.20
CA GLN A 194 -23.63 21.66 -5.40
C GLN A 194 -22.80 21.43 -6.67
N PHE A 195 -21.58 22.01 -6.74
CA PHE A 195 -20.66 21.76 -7.84
C PHE A 195 -20.31 20.27 -7.96
N ALA A 196 -20.00 19.60 -6.84
CA ALA A 196 -19.73 18.17 -6.84
C ALA A 196 -20.92 17.34 -7.34
N LEU A 197 -22.12 17.64 -6.86
CA LEU A 197 -23.35 16.93 -7.27
C LEU A 197 -23.65 17.14 -8.77
N ASP A 198 -23.52 18.36 -9.27
CA ASP A 198 -23.68 18.67 -10.69
C ASP A 198 -22.65 17.93 -11.54
N TRP A 199 -21.39 17.91 -11.09
CA TRP A 199 -20.29 17.19 -11.74
C TRP A 199 -20.60 15.68 -11.86
N TYR A 200 -21.10 15.03 -10.79
CA TYR A 200 -21.51 13.63 -10.84
C TYR A 200 -22.75 13.40 -11.69
N THR A 201 -23.69 14.34 -11.70
CA THR A 201 -24.92 14.22 -12.48
C THR A 201 -24.64 14.23 -13.99
N GLU A 202 -23.67 15.01 -14.42
CA GLU A 202 -23.23 15.05 -15.81
C GLU A 202 -22.39 13.82 -16.24
N ARG A 203 -21.90 13.03 -15.26
CA ARG A 203 -21.01 11.88 -15.50
C ARG A 203 -21.63 10.61 -14.94
N PRO A 204 -22.29 9.80 -15.78
CA PRO A 204 -22.93 8.55 -15.33
C PRO A 204 -21.90 7.49 -14.89
N THR A 205 -20.68 7.60 -15.39
CA THR A 205 -19.53 6.76 -14.98
C THR A 205 -18.40 7.66 -14.53
N VAL A 206 -17.73 7.26 -13.46
CA VAL A 206 -16.59 7.98 -12.88
C VAL A 206 -15.54 6.96 -12.49
N GLY A 207 -14.29 7.19 -12.89
CA GLY A 207 -13.15 6.42 -12.40
C GLY A 207 -12.73 6.91 -11.01
N ILE A 208 -12.46 6.03 -10.08
CA ILE A 208 -12.00 6.42 -8.73
C ILE A 208 -10.66 7.19 -8.77
N ASN A 209 -9.92 7.11 -9.86
CA ASN A 209 -8.66 7.84 -10.08
C ASN A 209 -8.86 9.20 -10.77
N GLU A 210 -10.08 9.62 -11.06
CA GLU A 210 -10.31 10.97 -11.63
C GLU A 210 -10.00 12.04 -10.59
N ASP A 211 -9.17 13.03 -10.92
CA ASP A 211 -8.69 14.08 -10.00
C ASP A 211 -9.81 14.76 -9.22
N ALA A 212 -10.91 15.09 -9.91
CA ALA A 212 -12.05 15.75 -9.28
C ALA A 212 -12.75 14.82 -8.28
N HIS A 213 -12.96 13.55 -8.64
CA HIS A 213 -13.53 12.57 -7.76
C HIS A 213 -12.65 12.34 -6.54
N TYR A 214 -11.33 12.22 -6.76
CA TYR A 214 -10.32 12.07 -5.69
C TYR A 214 -10.40 13.24 -4.70
N SER A 215 -10.53 14.49 -5.21
CA SER A 215 -10.68 15.67 -4.36
C SER A 215 -11.96 15.64 -3.54
N PHE A 216 -13.09 15.27 -4.15
CA PHE A 216 -14.38 15.17 -3.44
C PHE A 216 -14.37 14.10 -2.36
N VAL A 217 -13.74 12.95 -2.63
CA VAL A 217 -13.57 11.87 -1.63
C VAL A 217 -12.70 12.34 -0.47
N GLY A 218 -11.64 13.10 -0.73
CA GLY A 218 -10.79 13.70 0.30
C GLY A 218 -11.58 14.64 1.23
N GLU A 219 -12.30 15.60 0.65
CA GLU A 219 -13.14 16.54 1.41
C GLU A 219 -14.28 15.85 2.19
N ALA A 220 -14.68 14.68 1.76
CA ALA A 220 -15.68 13.86 2.44
C ALA A 220 -15.09 12.93 3.50
N ASN A 221 -13.82 13.08 3.87
CA ASN A 221 -13.08 12.19 4.77
C ASN A 221 -13.19 10.70 4.34
N GLY A 222 -13.10 10.45 3.05
CA GLY A 222 -13.23 9.10 2.48
C GLY A 222 -11.90 8.38 2.26
N TYR A 223 -10.78 9.10 2.39
CA TYR A 223 -9.42 8.55 2.45
C TYR A 223 -8.94 8.38 3.88
N ASP A 224 -9.10 9.42 4.70
CA ASP A 224 -8.73 9.47 6.11
C ASP A 224 -9.93 9.98 6.90
N PHE A 225 -10.34 9.25 7.91
CA PHE A 225 -11.52 9.58 8.72
C PHE A 225 -11.18 9.90 10.16
N ASN A 226 -10.17 9.23 10.73
CA ASN A 226 -9.85 9.37 12.14
C ASN A 226 -9.03 10.65 12.41
N PRO A 227 -9.61 11.67 13.09
CA PRO A 227 -8.89 12.90 13.37
C PRO A 227 -7.70 12.69 14.33
N GLU A 228 -7.64 11.57 15.05
CA GLU A 228 -6.49 11.22 15.89
C GLU A 228 -5.31 10.65 15.07
N SER A 229 -5.54 10.23 13.82
CA SER A 229 -4.48 9.79 12.92
C SER A 229 -3.53 10.94 12.56
N ASP A 230 -4.03 12.17 12.51
CA ASP A 230 -3.22 13.38 12.27
C ASP A 230 -2.15 13.60 13.35
N SER A 231 -2.36 13.06 14.57
CA SER A 231 -1.36 13.11 15.64
C SER A 231 -0.16 12.18 15.39
N LEU A 232 -0.30 11.24 14.48
CA LEU A 232 0.77 10.38 13.97
C LEU A 232 1.54 11.06 12.84
N ALA A 233 1.33 12.38 12.62
CA ALA A 233 1.84 13.18 11.52
C ALA A 233 3.20 12.67 11.04
N ILE A 234 3.17 11.89 9.97
CA ILE A 234 4.37 11.50 9.24
C ILE A 234 4.85 12.79 8.58
N PRO A 235 6.04 13.29 8.89
CA PRO A 235 6.54 14.49 8.26
C PRO A 235 6.44 14.32 6.73
N PHE A 236 5.86 15.29 6.04
CA PHE A 236 5.73 15.27 4.58
C PHE A 236 7.07 14.98 3.89
N THR A 237 8.18 15.39 4.51
CA THR A 237 9.55 15.08 4.08
C THR A 237 9.86 13.58 4.08
N ASP A 238 9.18 12.78 4.89
CA ASP A 238 9.37 11.34 4.96
C ASP A 238 8.50 10.60 3.95
N LEU A 239 7.53 11.30 3.33
CA LEU A 239 6.58 10.74 2.36
C LEU A 239 7.04 10.88 0.90
N VAL A 240 8.04 11.71 0.59
CA VAL A 240 8.40 12.05 -0.79
C VAL A 240 9.79 11.53 -1.17
N PHE A 241 9.92 10.20 -1.24
CA PHE A 241 11.11 9.58 -1.82
C PHE A 241 10.75 8.78 -3.08
N ASN A 242 10.31 9.49 -4.11
CA ASN A 242 10.17 8.87 -5.42
C ASN A 242 11.48 9.00 -6.20
N SER A 243 11.87 7.94 -6.90
CA SER A 243 12.98 8.04 -7.85
C SER A 243 12.60 9.00 -9.00
N PRO A 244 13.59 9.61 -9.70
CA PRO A 244 13.30 10.45 -10.86
C PRO A 244 12.44 9.74 -11.91
N ILE A 245 12.59 8.41 -12.04
CA ILE A 245 11.84 7.59 -13.00
C ILE A 245 10.40 7.44 -12.53
N SER A 246 10.15 7.04 -11.27
CA SER A 246 8.79 6.92 -10.74
C SER A 246 8.09 8.28 -10.70
N THR A 247 8.82 9.35 -10.41
CA THR A 247 8.29 10.72 -10.50
C THR A 247 7.87 11.05 -11.95
N ALA A 248 8.68 10.68 -12.94
CA ALA A 248 8.31 10.86 -14.34
C ALA A 248 7.05 10.07 -14.72
N TYR A 249 6.90 8.87 -14.17
CA TYR A 249 5.68 8.07 -14.37
C TYR A 249 4.49 8.65 -13.61
N PHE A 250 4.64 9.19 -12.42
CA PHE A 250 3.59 9.85 -11.66
C PHE A 250 3.03 11.11 -12.36
N PHE A 251 3.91 11.93 -12.95
CA PHE A 251 3.50 13.15 -13.66
C PHE A 251 3.18 12.95 -15.14
N ALA A 252 3.47 11.79 -15.70
CA ALA A 252 3.02 11.51 -17.05
C ALA A 252 1.53 11.13 -17.02
N PRO A 253 0.74 11.46 -18.05
CA PRO A 253 -0.66 11.04 -18.12
C PRO A 253 -0.71 9.54 -18.36
N TYR A 254 -0.48 8.75 -17.34
CA TYR A 254 -0.51 7.29 -17.44
C TYR A 254 -1.86 6.76 -17.08
N ASN A 255 -2.44 6.23 -18.09
CA ASN A 255 -3.45 5.23 -17.94
C ASN A 255 -2.73 3.90 -17.74
N PHE A 256 -2.72 3.37 -16.54
CA PHE A 256 -2.69 1.94 -16.38
C PHE A 256 -4.00 1.42 -16.95
N SER A 257 -4.06 1.27 -18.26
CA SER A 257 -5.29 1.05 -19.02
C SER A 257 -6.09 -0.14 -18.52
N PHE A 258 -5.41 -1.12 -17.92
CA PHE A 258 -6.06 -2.28 -17.31
C PHE A 258 -6.92 -1.93 -16.08
N LEU A 259 -6.66 -0.80 -15.40
CA LEU A 259 -7.54 -0.29 -14.33
C LEU A 259 -8.76 0.39 -14.92
N ASP A 260 -8.56 1.20 -15.95
CA ASP A 260 -9.64 1.93 -16.64
C ASP A 260 -10.52 0.98 -17.47
N GLU A 261 -9.95 -0.09 -18.02
CA GLU A 261 -10.67 -1.14 -18.76
C GLU A 261 -11.57 -2.00 -17.86
N GLY A 262 -11.54 -1.76 -16.54
CA GLY A 262 -12.45 -2.38 -15.58
C GLY A 262 -11.91 -3.68 -14.99
N LEU A 263 -10.79 -3.60 -14.27
CA LEU A 263 -10.32 -4.72 -13.46
C LEU A 263 -11.42 -5.15 -12.47
N ASP A 264 -12.00 -6.32 -12.70
CA ASP A 264 -13.00 -6.90 -11.83
C ASP A 264 -12.76 -8.41 -11.68
N LEU A 265 -12.19 -8.79 -10.54
CA LEU A 265 -11.91 -10.18 -10.20
C LEU A 265 -13.01 -10.79 -9.29
N GLN A 266 -14.08 -10.03 -9.04
CA GLN A 266 -15.13 -10.41 -8.10
C GLN A 266 -15.86 -11.71 -8.48
N THR A 267 -15.89 -12.03 -9.77
CA THR A 267 -16.49 -13.28 -10.26
C THR A 267 -15.56 -14.48 -10.18
N GLU A 268 -14.27 -14.28 -9.87
CA GLU A 268 -13.25 -15.33 -9.87
C GLU A 268 -12.72 -15.65 -8.47
N ILE A 269 -12.90 -14.73 -7.49
CA ILE A 269 -12.37 -14.86 -6.13
C ILE A 269 -12.88 -16.10 -5.37
N PHE A 270 -14.00 -16.69 -5.80
CA PHE A 270 -14.48 -17.95 -5.23
C PHE A 270 -13.48 -19.11 -5.35
N SER A 271 -12.53 -19.02 -6.27
CA SER A 271 -11.47 -20.01 -6.44
C SER A 271 -10.31 -19.84 -5.47
N ILE A 272 -10.24 -18.72 -4.73
CA ILE A 272 -9.28 -18.52 -3.65
C ILE A 272 -9.80 -19.21 -2.41
N THR A 273 -9.05 -20.18 -1.90
CA THR A 273 -9.46 -21.08 -0.81
C THR A 273 -8.52 -21.06 0.40
N ILE A 274 -7.43 -20.34 0.33
CA ILE A 274 -6.48 -20.20 1.44
C ILE A 274 -7.06 -19.32 2.56
N PRO A 275 -6.58 -19.45 3.82
CA PRO A 275 -7.00 -18.59 4.91
C PRO A 275 -6.90 -17.12 4.54
N THR A 276 -7.95 -16.34 4.84
CA THR A 276 -8.02 -14.93 4.42
C THR A 276 -8.56 -14.04 5.54
N LEU A 277 -7.87 -12.93 5.79
CA LEU A 277 -8.31 -11.82 6.64
C LEU A 277 -8.59 -10.60 5.76
N LEU A 278 -9.83 -10.14 5.77
CA LEU A 278 -10.27 -8.90 5.14
C LEU A 278 -10.30 -7.79 6.20
N CYS A 279 -9.56 -6.72 5.99
CA CYS A 279 -9.50 -5.52 6.81
C CYS A 279 -10.12 -4.37 6.03
N TRP A 280 -11.17 -3.75 6.54
CA TRP A 280 -11.87 -2.71 5.79
C TRP A 280 -12.25 -1.53 6.68
N GLY A 281 -11.95 -0.30 6.22
CA GLY A 281 -12.41 0.91 6.87
C GLY A 281 -13.90 1.14 6.63
N LYS A 282 -14.63 1.45 7.70
CA LYS A 282 -16.09 1.68 7.65
C LYS A 282 -16.47 2.88 6.77
N HIS A 283 -15.61 3.88 6.77
CA HIS A 283 -15.84 5.17 6.11
C HIS A 283 -15.14 5.29 4.76
N ASP A 284 -14.55 4.18 4.26
CA ASP A 284 -13.91 4.17 2.95
C ASP A 284 -14.92 4.54 1.85
N LYS A 285 -14.59 5.62 1.12
CA LYS A 285 -15.36 6.06 -0.04
C LYS A 285 -14.62 5.85 -1.36
N VAL A 286 -13.40 5.27 -1.31
CA VAL A 286 -12.64 4.80 -2.49
C VAL A 286 -13.08 3.40 -2.86
N PHE A 287 -12.87 2.45 -1.95
CA PHE A 287 -13.38 1.07 -2.03
C PHE A 287 -14.37 0.82 -0.90
N PRO A 288 -15.65 1.20 -1.07
CA PRO A 288 -16.64 1.13 0.01
C PRO A 288 -16.72 -0.24 0.69
N VAL A 289 -16.97 -0.24 2.01
CA VAL A 289 -16.99 -1.44 2.86
C VAL A 289 -17.92 -2.55 2.36
N GLU A 290 -18.89 -2.22 1.53
CA GLU A 290 -19.78 -3.16 0.85
C GLU A 290 -19.01 -4.13 -0.04
N ILE A 291 -17.88 -3.70 -0.60
CA ILE A 291 -16.97 -4.58 -1.36
C ILE A 291 -16.37 -5.64 -0.42
N GLY A 292 -15.94 -5.23 0.77
CA GLY A 292 -15.44 -6.16 1.78
C GLY A 292 -16.47 -7.21 2.19
N TYR A 293 -17.73 -6.82 2.40
CA TYR A 293 -18.83 -7.76 2.68
C TYR A 293 -19.09 -8.70 1.51
N ASP A 294 -19.10 -8.19 0.28
CA ASP A 294 -19.34 -9.02 -0.91
C ASP A 294 -18.18 -10.00 -1.13
N THR A 295 -16.93 -9.54 -0.94
CA THR A 295 -15.72 -10.39 -0.97
C THR A 295 -15.81 -11.51 0.06
N TYR A 296 -16.11 -11.18 1.31
CA TYR A 296 -16.29 -12.20 2.36
C TYR A 296 -17.29 -13.27 1.96
N ASN A 297 -18.40 -12.88 1.37
CA ASN A 297 -19.46 -13.80 0.96
C ASN A 297 -19.03 -14.68 -0.24
N LYS A 298 -18.27 -14.15 -1.18
CA LYS A 298 -17.90 -14.83 -2.44
C LYS A 298 -16.64 -15.67 -2.34
N LEU A 299 -15.70 -15.34 -1.43
CA LEU A 299 -14.47 -16.12 -1.26
C LEU A 299 -14.75 -17.59 -1.03
N GLY A 300 -14.02 -18.45 -1.75
CA GLY A 300 -14.05 -19.91 -1.60
C GLY A 300 -13.41 -20.44 -0.33
N THR A 301 -12.70 -19.58 0.41
CA THR A 301 -12.12 -19.92 1.71
C THR A 301 -13.18 -20.46 2.67
N PRO A 302 -12.92 -21.59 3.37
CA PRO A 302 -13.86 -22.12 4.37
C PRO A 302 -14.22 -21.08 5.43
N VAL A 303 -15.47 -21.11 5.90
CA VAL A 303 -16.00 -20.10 6.85
C VAL A 303 -15.18 -19.96 8.13
N ASN A 304 -14.54 -21.04 8.60
CA ASN A 304 -13.70 -21.02 9.80
C ASN A 304 -12.31 -20.45 9.57
N ASP A 305 -11.94 -20.18 8.31
CA ASP A 305 -10.63 -19.71 7.89
C ASP A 305 -10.71 -18.37 7.14
N LYS A 306 -11.91 -17.75 7.06
CA LYS A 306 -12.09 -16.41 6.53
C LYS A 306 -12.66 -15.45 7.57
N TYR A 307 -12.11 -14.26 7.62
CA TYR A 307 -12.41 -13.23 8.60
C TYR A 307 -12.65 -11.91 7.89
N LEU A 308 -13.59 -11.12 8.41
CA LEU A 308 -13.79 -9.74 8.02
C LEU A 308 -13.74 -8.88 9.27
N LYS A 309 -12.79 -7.97 9.33
CA LYS A 309 -12.70 -6.94 10.35
C LYS A 309 -13.03 -5.59 9.73
N VAL A 310 -14.10 -4.97 10.21
CA VAL A 310 -14.43 -3.58 9.90
C VAL A 310 -13.84 -2.68 10.98
N PHE A 311 -13.12 -1.65 10.56
CA PHE A 311 -12.50 -0.65 11.42
C PHE A 311 -13.41 0.57 11.49
N GLU A 312 -13.94 0.82 12.67
CA GLU A 312 -15.04 1.77 12.91
C GLU A 312 -14.65 3.23 12.74
N LEU A 313 -13.37 3.56 12.93
CA LEU A 313 -12.82 4.91 12.86
C LEU A 313 -11.87 5.10 11.66
N SER A 314 -11.94 4.23 10.66
CA SER A 314 -11.05 4.29 9.51
C SER A 314 -11.84 4.47 8.20
N ALA A 315 -11.21 5.17 7.26
CA ALA A 315 -11.56 5.18 5.85
C ALA A 315 -10.65 4.21 5.07
N HIS A 316 -9.86 4.70 4.11
CA HIS A 316 -9.09 3.87 3.17
C HIS A 316 -7.78 3.31 3.72
N SER A 317 -7.43 3.56 4.99
CA SER A 317 -6.12 3.17 5.54
C SER A 317 -6.20 2.71 7.00
N PRO A 318 -6.94 1.65 7.36
CA PRO A 318 -7.07 1.19 8.74
C PRO A 318 -5.73 0.78 9.37
N ASN A 319 -4.75 0.37 8.58
CA ASN A 319 -3.39 0.10 9.02
C ASN A 319 -2.65 1.37 9.51
N TYR A 320 -3.08 2.55 9.08
CA TYR A 320 -2.59 3.84 9.52
C TYR A 320 -3.51 4.47 10.58
N GLU A 321 -4.81 4.45 10.33
CA GLU A 321 -5.81 5.17 11.13
C GLU A 321 -6.14 4.50 12.47
N GLU A 322 -6.16 3.16 12.53
CA GLU A 322 -6.37 2.37 13.75
C GLU A 322 -5.22 1.38 14.00
N PRO A 323 -3.95 1.86 14.12
CA PRO A 323 -2.76 1.02 14.00
C PRO A 323 -2.68 -0.10 15.03
N LYS A 324 -3.11 0.14 16.28
CA LYS A 324 -3.09 -0.88 17.34
C LYS A 324 -4.11 -2.00 17.10
N SER A 325 -5.32 -1.62 16.69
CA SER A 325 -6.39 -2.57 16.37
C SER A 325 -5.99 -3.39 15.15
N PHE A 326 -5.45 -2.75 14.11
CA PHE A 326 -4.99 -3.41 12.89
C PHE A 326 -3.85 -4.41 13.18
N ALA A 327 -2.80 -3.98 13.88
CA ALA A 327 -1.69 -4.86 14.21
C ALA A 327 -2.14 -6.09 15.00
N LYS A 328 -3.03 -5.89 15.99
CA LYS A 328 -3.58 -6.99 16.79
C LYS A 328 -4.29 -8.04 15.89
N GLU A 329 -5.19 -7.61 15.02
CA GLU A 329 -5.93 -8.53 14.14
C GLU A 329 -4.98 -9.30 13.21
N VAL A 330 -3.99 -8.62 12.61
CA VAL A 330 -2.99 -9.26 11.74
C VAL A 330 -2.14 -10.26 12.54
N ILE A 331 -1.65 -9.89 13.72
CA ILE A 331 -0.80 -10.75 14.56
C ILE A 331 -1.58 -12.00 15.00
N GLU A 332 -2.82 -11.85 15.47
CA GLU A 332 -3.66 -12.97 15.89
C GLU A 332 -3.95 -13.92 14.72
N PHE A 333 -4.25 -13.37 13.54
CA PHE A 333 -4.45 -14.15 12.32
C PHE A 333 -3.17 -14.91 11.92
N MET A 334 -2.03 -14.23 11.86
CA MET A 334 -0.75 -14.81 11.49
C MET A 334 -0.26 -15.89 12.48
N ARG A 335 -0.60 -15.77 13.77
CA ARG A 335 -0.27 -16.80 14.79
C ARG A 335 -1.06 -18.07 14.57
N LYS A 336 -2.29 -17.96 14.04
CA LYS A 336 -3.15 -19.11 13.77
C LYS A 336 -2.67 -19.94 12.56
N TYR A 337 -2.16 -19.29 11.54
CA TYR A 337 -1.73 -19.90 10.29
C TYR A 337 -0.22 -19.80 10.08
#